data_8c080c1326967594620c528b54dc6452
#
_entry.id   8c080c1326967594620c528b54dc6452
#
_cell.length_a   1.000
_cell.length_b   1.000
_cell.length_c   1.000
_cell.angle_alpha   90.00
_cell.angle_beta   90.00
_cell.angle_gamma   90.00
#
_symmetry.space_group_name_H-M   'P 1'
#
loop_
_entity.id
_entity.type
_entity.pdbx_description
1 polymer ?
#
loop_
_entity_poly.entity_id
_entity_poly.type
_entity_poly.pdbx_seq_one_letter_code
_entity_poly.pdbx_strand_id
1 'polypeptide(L)'
;MEKRKNFSSKLGIVLASAGSAVGLGNVWRFPTEVGEGGGAAFILVYVLCVVLLGLPLMVSEFIIGRYTHKNTADAYRQLAPRSGWIAQGYLGVFTSWFILCYYSVVAGWTMKYLVEAIVGGLSEISDSAAYFAAFSGSTWEPLVYMTVVMLLCHLVIIRGVQGGIERSSKLMMPLLLLIIAMLVVFSFSMPGSREGLTFLLKPDLSKLTSSVILSAMGQAFFSLSIAMGCLCTYASYFTDDARLVKTAGSVAAIDTTVAIMSGFIMFPAVFSVEAVTPDAGPGLVFITLPHVFSIAFGNVPLLGWFFSVMFYLLLLLAALTSMVSIHEPPTAFLLEHFKLSRPVATTIVTVVCLCVGVLCCLSFGPLADCRPLFGLTFFDFFDFVSAKIFLPLGGIIISLFVGWRLDRDIVVSQLTNNGSLHIPAWFIAAFIFLLRWLIPLAVGGIFIRELGLI
;
A
#
# COMPACT_ATOMS: atom_id res chain seq x y z
N MET A 1 -25.95 -11.06 19.43
CA MET A 1 -24.77 -10.61 18.67
C MET A 1 -24.69 -11.48 17.42
N GLU A 2 -24.74 -10.88 16.23
CA GLU A 2 -24.56 -11.62 14.99
C GLU A 2 -23.14 -12.19 14.97
N LYS A 3 -23.01 -13.49 14.66
CA LYS A 3 -21.71 -14.18 14.66
C LYS A 3 -20.79 -13.51 13.64
N ARG A 4 -19.62 -13.05 14.05
CA ARG A 4 -18.65 -12.36 13.18
C ARG A 4 -18.34 -13.26 11.97
N LYS A 5 -18.47 -12.72 10.75
CA LYS A 5 -18.22 -13.47 9.52
C LYS A 5 -16.71 -13.50 9.24
N ASN A 6 -16.13 -14.69 9.25
CA ASN A 6 -14.76 -14.92 8.84
C ASN A 6 -14.65 -15.02 7.32
N PHE A 7 -13.43 -14.95 6.76
CA PHE A 7 -13.19 -15.29 5.36
C PHE A 7 -13.65 -16.72 5.08
N SER A 8 -14.18 -16.95 3.88
CA SER A 8 -14.74 -18.26 3.52
C SER A 8 -13.69 -19.27 3.04
N SER A 9 -12.49 -18.78 2.65
CA SER A 9 -11.45 -19.62 2.06
C SER A 9 -10.04 -19.10 2.35
N LYS A 10 -9.06 -20.02 2.39
CA LYS A 10 -7.62 -19.69 2.49
C LYS A 10 -7.14 -18.80 1.34
N LEU A 11 -7.64 -19.05 0.13
CA LEU A 11 -7.34 -18.21 -1.03
C LEU A 11 -7.88 -16.78 -0.82
N GLY A 12 -9.10 -16.65 -0.28
CA GLY A 12 -9.69 -15.35 0.04
C GLY A 12 -8.87 -14.58 1.08
N ILE A 13 -8.36 -15.26 2.10
CA ILE A 13 -7.44 -14.68 3.09
C ILE A 13 -6.18 -14.11 2.41
N VAL A 14 -5.51 -14.92 1.57
CA VAL A 14 -4.27 -14.50 0.91
C VAL A 14 -4.54 -13.36 -0.07
N LEU A 15 -5.57 -13.46 -0.93
CA LEU A 15 -5.87 -12.43 -1.93
C LEU A 15 -6.36 -11.12 -1.32
N ALA A 16 -7.15 -11.15 -0.23
CA ALA A 16 -7.55 -9.95 0.47
C ALA A 16 -6.36 -9.27 1.15
N SER A 17 -5.51 -10.04 1.85
CA SER A 17 -4.31 -9.50 2.48
C SER A 17 -3.28 -9.02 1.47
N ALA A 18 -3.10 -9.72 0.33
CA ALA A 18 -2.25 -9.26 -0.76
C ALA A 18 -2.81 -7.99 -1.42
N GLY A 19 -4.14 -7.89 -1.60
CA GLY A 19 -4.77 -6.66 -2.11
C GLY A 19 -4.67 -5.48 -1.15
N SER A 20 -4.40 -5.73 0.14
CA SER A 20 -4.03 -4.66 1.07
C SER A 20 -2.60 -4.15 0.81
N ALA A 21 -1.66 -5.05 0.58
CA ALA A 21 -0.25 -4.72 0.35
C ALA A 21 -0.04 -4.15 -1.07
N VAL A 22 -0.56 -4.82 -2.10
CA VAL A 22 -0.43 -4.38 -3.49
C VAL A 22 -1.28 -3.13 -3.74
N GLY A 23 -0.61 -2.01 -3.97
CA GLY A 23 -1.25 -0.72 -4.18
C GLY A 23 -0.46 0.17 -5.14
N LEU A 24 -0.81 1.47 -5.14
CA LEU A 24 -0.08 2.47 -5.91
C LEU A 24 1.41 2.54 -5.52
N GLY A 25 1.74 2.20 -4.28
CA GLY A 25 3.12 2.15 -3.80
C GLY A 25 4.02 1.19 -4.58
N ASN A 26 3.47 0.07 -5.08
CA ASN A 26 4.22 -0.89 -5.89
C ASN A 26 4.43 -0.41 -7.33
N VAL A 27 3.46 0.31 -7.88
CA VAL A 27 3.48 0.66 -9.31
C VAL A 27 4.11 2.02 -9.56
N TRP A 28 4.10 2.90 -8.58
CA TRP A 28 4.67 4.24 -8.71
C TRP A 28 5.88 4.46 -7.78
N ARG A 29 5.69 4.34 -6.43
CA ARG A 29 6.76 4.68 -5.49
C ARG A 29 7.96 3.75 -5.61
N PHE A 30 7.71 2.44 -5.73
CA PHE A 30 8.80 1.46 -5.84
C PHE A 30 9.71 1.73 -7.06
N PRO A 31 9.20 1.92 -8.30
CA PRO A 31 10.07 2.28 -9.42
C PRO A 31 10.86 3.58 -9.20
N THR A 32 10.26 4.60 -8.59
CA THR A 32 10.97 5.84 -8.26
C THR A 32 12.15 5.56 -7.31
N GLU A 33 11.90 4.87 -6.21
CA GLU A 33 12.94 4.50 -5.23
C GLU A 33 14.04 3.60 -5.85
N VAL A 34 13.65 2.70 -6.77
CA VAL A 34 14.62 1.87 -7.54
C VAL A 34 15.47 2.75 -8.46
N GLY A 35 14.87 3.75 -9.12
CA GLY A 35 15.56 4.70 -9.99
C GLY A 35 16.62 5.50 -9.24
N GLU A 36 16.26 6.10 -8.12
CA GLU A 36 17.15 6.86 -7.25
C GLU A 36 18.18 5.96 -6.54
N GLY A 37 17.79 4.74 -6.20
CA GLY A 37 18.58 3.79 -5.43
C GLY A 37 19.58 2.95 -6.24
N GLY A 38 19.69 3.17 -7.55
CA GLY A 38 20.67 2.48 -8.39
C GLY A 38 20.26 1.08 -8.89
N GLY A 39 18.96 0.87 -9.11
CA GLY A 39 18.43 -0.29 -9.83
C GLY A 39 18.48 -1.59 -9.02
N ALA A 40 19.12 -2.61 -9.60
CA ALA A 40 19.19 -3.96 -9.04
C ALA A 40 19.78 -4.01 -7.61
N ALA A 41 20.71 -3.12 -7.26
CA ALA A 41 21.30 -3.07 -5.92
C ALA A 41 20.25 -2.69 -4.86
N PHE A 42 19.42 -1.70 -5.16
CA PHE A 42 18.29 -1.34 -4.31
C PHE A 42 17.32 -2.51 -4.13
N ILE A 43 16.96 -3.21 -5.23
CA ILE A 43 16.00 -4.34 -5.19
C ILE A 43 16.52 -5.45 -4.26
N LEU A 44 17.82 -5.76 -4.28
CA LEU A 44 18.40 -6.76 -3.38
C LEU A 44 18.22 -6.37 -1.89
N VAL A 45 18.52 -5.12 -1.55
CA VAL A 45 18.35 -4.62 -0.17
C VAL A 45 16.87 -4.58 0.20
N TYR A 46 16.00 -4.14 -0.71
CA TYR A 46 14.55 -4.12 -0.50
C TYR A 46 14.01 -5.52 -0.17
N VAL A 47 14.35 -6.55 -0.96
CA VAL A 47 13.90 -7.92 -0.71
C VAL A 47 14.42 -8.43 0.64
N LEU A 48 15.66 -8.12 1.00
CA LEU A 48 16.21 -8.46 2.32
C LEU A 48 15.41 -7.78 3.44
N CYS A 49 15.04 -6.50 3.29
CA CYS A 49 14.24 -5.76 4.25
C CYS A 49 12.80 -6.30 4.35
N VAL A 50 12.18 -6.72 3.24
CA VAL A 50 10.89 -7.41 3.26
C VAL A 50 10.95 -8.66 4.12
N VAL A 51 12.02 -9.46 3.98
CA VAL A 51 12.17 -10.72 4.74
C VAL A 51 12.48 -10.46 6.22
N LEU A 52 13.42 -9.54 6.52
CA LEU A 52 13.91 -9.34 7.89
C LEU A 52 13.05 -8.39 8.74
N LEU A 53 12.40 -7.42 8.13
CA LEU A 53 11.59 -6.42 8.83
C LEU A 53 10.10 -6.61 8.56
N GLY A 54 9.74 -6.69 7.28
CA GLY A 54 8.35 -6.75 6.83
C GLY A 54 7.61 -7.99 7.30
N LEU A 55 8.13 -9.18 7.01
CA LEU A 55 7.49 -10.43 7.36
C LEU A 55 7.26 -10.60 8.87
N PRO A 56 8.24 -10.34 9.76
CA PRO A 56 8.00 -10.45 11.20
C PRO A 56 6.93 -9.49 11.72
N LEU A 57 6.89 -8.25 11.20
CA LEU A 57 5.86 -7.28 11.59
C LEU A 57 4.47 -7.69 11.09
N MET A 58 4.35 -8.13 9.83
CA MET A 58 3.11 -8.66 9.28
C MET A 58 2.58 -9.85 10.08
N VAL A 59 3.45 -10.81 10.42
CA VAL A 59 3.09 -11.96 11.26
C VAL A 59 2.67 -11.49 12.65
N SER A 60 3.29 -10.45 13.20
CA SER A 60 2.91 -9.87 14.49
C SER A 60 1.50 -9.29 14.49
N GLU A 61 1.12 -8.54 13.45
CA GLU A 61 -0.25 -8.07 13.28
C GLU A 61 -1.23 -9.22 13.09
N PHE A 62 -0.84 -10.26 12.35
CA PHE A 62 -1.67 -11.47 12.19
C PHE A 62 -1.87 -12.21 13.51
N ILE A 63 -0.85 -12.31 14.36
CA ILE A 63 -0.95 -12.90 15.71
C ILE A 63 -1.98 -12.14 16.54
N ILE A 64 -1.86 -10.81 16.60
CA ILE A 64 -2.75 -9.95 17.38
C ILE A 64 -4.20 -10.09 16.91
N GLY A 65 -4.43 -9.93 15.60
CA GLY A 65 -5.77 -9.96 15.02
C GLY A 65 -6.45 -11.32 15.16
N ARG A 66 -5.77 -12.42 14.79
CA ARG A 66 -6.34 -13.76 14.84
C ARG A 66 -6.59 -14.24 16.27
N TYR A 67 -5.68 -13.95 17.21
CA TYR A 67 -5.85 -14.38 18.59
C TYR A 67 -7.04 -13.67 19.27
N THR A 68 -7.26 -12.40 18.98
CA THR A 68 -8.30 -11.62 19.64
C THR A 68 -9.65 -11.68 18.93
N HIS A 69 -9.67 -11.93 17.62
CA HIS A 69 -10.86 -11.82 16.78
C HIS A 69 -11.60 -10.49 16.94
N LYS A 70 -10.84 -9.37 17.12
CA LYS A 70 -11.37 -8.02 17.30
C LYS A 70 -10.76 -7.04 16.32
N ASN A 71 -11.41 -5.89 16.12
CA ASN A 71 -10.80 -4.76 15.44
C ASN A 71 -9.50 -4.35 16.14
N THR A 72 -8.62 -3.65 15.42
CA THR A 72 -7.28 -3.33 15.91
C THR A 72 -7.28 -2.60 17.26
N ALA A 73 -8.19 -1.64 17.51
CA ALA A 73 -8.22 -0.91 18.78
C ALA A 73 -8.62 -1.81 19.97
N ASP A 74 -9.68 -2.59 19.80
CA ASP A 74 -10.16 -3.47 20.88
C ASP A 74 -9.26 -4.71 21.07
N ALA A 75 -8.48 -5.10 20.05
CA ALA A 75 -7.46 -6.15 20.16
C ALA A 75 -6.38 -5.78 21.20
N TYR A 76 -5.79 -4.59 21.10
CA TYR A 76 -4.81 -4.12 22.07
C TYR A 76 -5.42 -3.91 23.46
N ARG A 77 -6.68 -3.44 23.54
CA ARG A 77 -7.40 -3.32 24.81
C ARG A 77 -7.59 -4.67 25.51
N GLN A 78 -7.85 -5.75 24.74
CA GLN A 78 -7.98 -7.09 25.27
C GLN A 78 -6.64 -7.67 25.73
N LEU A 79 -5.56 -7.48 24.96
CA LEU A 79 -4.25 -8.07 25.24
C LEU A 79 -3.49 -7.34 26.35
N ALA A 80 -3.71 -6.05 26.51
CA ALA A 80 -3.01 -5.23 27.49
C ALA A 80 -3.97 -4.21 28.14
N PRO A 81 -4.96 -4.67 28.94
CA PRO A 81 -5.96 -3.80 29.52
C PRO A 81 -5.30 -2.80 30.48
N ARG A 82 -5.83 -1.58 30.51
CA ARG A 82 -5.38 -0.47 31.39
C ARG A 82 -3.91 -0.11 31.20
N SER A 83 -3.34 -0.27 30.02
CA SER A 83 -1.95 0.06 29.70
C SER A 83 -1.88 1.07 28.56
N GLY A 84 -0.74 1.75 28.42
CA GLY A 84 -0.46 2.68 27.30
C GLY A 84 -0.43 1.99 25.91
N TRP A 85 -0.29 0.66 25.86
CA TRP A 85 -0.31 -0.10 24.61
C TRP A 85 -1.63 -0.02 23.85
N ILE A 86 -2.73 0.33 24.52
CA ILE A 86 -4.03 0.56 23.89
C ILE A 86 -3.94 1.68 22.83
N ALA A 87 -3.04 2.64 23.02
CA ALA A 87 -2.81 3.74 22.07
C ALA A 87 -2.40 3.23 20.68
N GLN A 88 -1.65 2.10 20.61
CA GLN A 88 -1.28 1.49 19.32
C GLN A 88 -2.49 1.04 18.51
N GLY A 89 -3.49 0.49 19.17
CA GLY A 89 -4.71 0.08 18.50
C GLY A 89 -5.46 1.25 17.85
N TYR A 90 -5.55 2.36 18.57
CA TYR A 90 -6.11 3.61 18.03
C TYR A 90 -5.23 4.22 16.95
N LEU A 91 -3.90 4.22 17.14
CA LEU A 91 -2.96 4.72 16.14
C LEU A 91 -3.17 4.01 14.80
N GLY A 92 -3.30 2.67 14.78
CA GLY A 92 -3.58 1.93 13.56
C GLY A 92 -4.89 2.33 12.87
N VAL A 93 -5.96 2.52 13.64
CA VAL A 93 -7.26 2.99 13.11
C VAL A 93 -7.15 4.40 12.53
N PHE A 94 -6.48 5.34 13.24
CA PHE A 94 -6.28 6.70 12.76
C PHE A 94 -5.35 6.75 11.55
N THR A 95 -4.29 5.95 11.53
CA THR A 95 -3.38 5.84 10.36
C THR A 95 -4.14 5.44 9.11
N SER A 96 -4.97 4.39 9.18
CA SER A 96 -5.81 3.99 8.05
C SER A 96 -6.74 5.12 7.61
N TRP A 97 -7.38 5.78 8.53
CA TRP A 97 -8.30 6.87 8.21
C TRP A 97 -7.58 8.07 7.56
N PHE A 98 -6.43 8.49 8.10
CA PHE A 98 -5.61 9.57 7.52
C PHE A 98 -5.18 9.25 6.09
N ILE A 99 -4.67 8.04 5.87
CA ILE A 99 -4.26 7.58 4.54
C ILE A 99 -5.46 7.60 3.59
N LEU A 100 -6.61 7.07 3.98
CA LEU A 100 -7.79 7.00 3.13
C LEU A 100 -8.22 8.38 2.62
N CYS A 101 -8.09 9.43 3.44
CA CYS A 101 -8.49 10.79 3.08
C CYS A 101 -7.72 11.33 1.86
N TYR A 102 -6.39 11.23 1.85
CA TYR A 102 -5.61 11.73 0.71
C TYR A 102 -5.42 10.70 -0.40
N TYR A 103 -5.38 9.41 -0.06
CA TYR A 103 -5.25 8.34 -1.04
C TYR A 103 -6.45 8.29 -2.01
N SER A 104 -7.65 8.64 -1.55
CA SER A 104 -8.84 8.76 -2.38
C SER A 104 -8.70 9.82 -3.49
N VAL A 105 -7.95 10.89 -3.24
CA VAL A 105 -7.65 11.93 -4.25
C VAL A 105 -6.80 11.33 -5.37
N VAL A 106 -5.71 10.65 -5.00
CA VAL A 106 -4.81 10.02 -5.97
C VAL A 106 -5.50 8.90 -6.74
N ALA A 107 -6.34 8.11 -6.07
CA ALA A 107 -7.18 7.11 -6.72
C ALA A 107 -8.19 7.75 -7.72
N GLY A 108 -8.69 8.93 -7.41
CA GLY A 108 -9.48 9.75 -8.33
C GLY A 108 -8.70 10.15 -9.58
N TRP A 109 -7.43 10.54 -9.43
CA TRP A 109 -6.55 10.83 -10.56
C TRP A 109 -6.35 9.60 -11.47
N THR A 110 -6.17 8.41 -10.88
CA THR A 110 -6.06 7.18 -11.69
C THR A 110 -7.33 6.90 -12.51
N MET A 111 -8.51 7.18 -11.93
CA MET A 111 -9.79 7.04 -12.64
C MET A 111 -9.89 8.02 -13.80
N LYS A 112 -9.52 9.30 -13.60
CA LYS A 112 -9.49 10.33 -14.67
C LYS A 112 -8.61 9.86 -15.82
N TYR A 113 -7.38 9.45 -15.52
CA TYR A 113 -6.43 9.01 -16.56
C TYR A 113 -6.87 7.72 -17.25
N LEU A 114 -7.58 6.82 -16.57
CA LEU A 114 -8.20 5.67 -17.23
C LEU A 114 -9.29 6.12 -18.24
N VAL A 115 -10.14 7.08 -17.86
CA VAL A 115 -11.17 7.60 -18.77
C VAL A 115 -10.52 8.26 -19.98
N GLU A 116 -9.50 9.10 -19.78
CA GLU A 116 -8.75 9.73 -20.88
C GLU A 116 -8.06 8.70 -21.77
N ALA A 117 -7.47 7.65 -21.18
CA ALA A 117 -6.88 6.55 -21.97
C ALA A 117 -7.93 5.88 -22.87
N ILE A 118 -9.11 5.58 -22.34
CA ILE A 118 -10.19 4.90 -23.08
C ILE A 118 -10.66 5.76 -24.27
N VAL A 119 -10.84 7.07 -24.07
CA VAL A 119 -11.30 7.97 -25.13
C VAL A 119 -10.19 8.39 -26.11
N GLY A 120 -8.94 8.00 -25.85
CA GLY A 120 -7.77 8.30 -26.69
C GLY A 120 -7.17 9.69 -26.44
N GLY A 121 -7.69 10.44 -25.45
CA GLY A 121 -7.25 11.81 -25.16
C GLY A 121 -5.80 11.92 -24.70
N LEU A 122 -5.23 10.87 -24.09
CA LEU A 122 -3.82 10.88 -23.64
C LEU A 122 -2.82 11.05 -24.80
N SER A 123 -3.14 10.58 -26.00
CA SER A 123 -2.27 10.69 -27.18
C SER A 123 -2.27 12.12 -27.78
N GLU A 124 -3.25 12.94 -27.44
CA GLU A 124 -3.39 14.31 -27.92
C GLU A 124 -2.73 15.34 -26.99
N ILE A 125 -2.28 14.91 -25.79
CA ILE A 125 -1.67 15.80 -24.80
C ILE A 125 -0.23 16.13 -25.23
N SER A 126 0.00 17.38 -25.64
CA SER A 126 1.33 17.89 -26.01
C SER A 126 2.19 18.22 -24.76
N ASP A 127 1.58 18.72 -23.69
CA ASP A 127 2.23 19.05 -22.42
C ASP A 127 1.50 18.36 -21.27
N SER A 128 2.03 17.20 -20.87
CA SER A 128 1.45 16.39 -19.80
C SER A 128 1.55 17.07 -18.43
N ALA A 129 2.57 17.91 -18.19
CA ALA A 129 2.73 18.62 -16.92
C ALA A 129 1.66 19.71 -16.78
N ALA A 130 1.46 20.51 -17.83
CA ALA A 130 0.41 21.53 -17.87
C ALA A 130 -0.99 20.90 -17.77
N TYR A 131 -1.21 19.76 -18.44
CA TYR A 131 -2.46 19.02 -18.35
C TYR A 131 -2.76 18.53 -16.92
N PHE A 132 -1.77 17.90 -16.28
CA PHE A 132 -1.93 17.42 -14.90
C PHE A 132 -2.16 18.57 -13.92
N ALA A 133 -1.42 19.68 -14.07
CA ALA A 133 -1.59 20.87 -13.23
C ALA A 133 -2.98 21.51 -13.43
N ALA A 134 -3.47 21.63 -14.66
CA ALA A 134 -4.79 22.14 -14.94
C ALA A 134 -5.90 21.25 -14.37
N PHE A 135 -5.77 19.93 -14.50
CA PHE A 135 -6.72 18.98 -13.96
C PHE A 135 -6.69 18.98 -12.41
N SER A 136 -5.52 18.78 -11.79
CA SER A 136 -5.41 18.68 -10.33
C SER A 136 -5.74 20.00 -9.63
N GLY A 137 -5.46 21.14 -10.28
CA GLY A 137 -5.79 22.49 -9.79
C GLY A 137 -7.25 22.90 -10.00
N SER A 138 -8.01 22.16 -10.80
CA SER A 138 -9.43 22.48 -10.99
C SER A 138 -10.27 22.14 -9.76
N THR A 139 -11.35 22.89 -9.53
CA THR A 139 -12.17 22.72 -8.33
C THR A 139 -13.05 21.48 -8.38
N TRP A 140 -13.71 21.22 -9.51
CA TRP A 140 -14.79 20.23 -9.57
C TRP A 140 -14.37 18.88 -10.12
N GLU A 141 -13.51 18.86 -11.13
CA GLU A 141 -13.19 17.65 -11.85
C GLU A 141 -12.50 16.59 -10.96
N PRO A 142 -11.44 16.90 -10.19
CA PRO A 142 -10.81 15.93 -9.29
C PRO A 142 -11.76 15.46 -8.18
N LEU A 143 -12.66 16.35 -7.69
CA LEU A 143 -13.65 15.99 -6.67
C LEU A 143 -14.66 14.96 -7.17
N VAL A 144 -15.09 15.08 -8.43
CA VAL A 144 -16.02 14.10 -9.04
C VAL A 144 -15.35 12.72 -9.10
N TYR A 145 -14.12 12.63 -9.64
CA TYR A 145 -13.41 11.36 -9.76
C TYR A 145 -13.08 10.73 -8.38
N MET A 146 -12.63 11.55 -7.43
CA MET A 146 -12.42 11.12 -6.04
C MET A 146 -13.71 10.54 -5.43
N THR A 147 -14.83 11.23 -5.60
CA THR A 147 -16.13 10.78 -5.08
C THR A 147 -16.56 9.48 -5.73
N VAL A 148 -16.42 9.32 -7.03
CA VAL A 148 -16.78 8.08 -7.75
C VAL A 148 -15.97 6.90 -7.22
N VAL A 149 -14.66 7.05 -7.09
CA VAL A 149 -13.78 5.96 -6.58
C VAL A 149 -14.10 5.63 -5.12
N MET A 150 -14.37 6.64 -4.28
CA MET A 150 -14.78 6.43 -2.90
C MET A 150 -16.13 5.70 -2.80
N LEU A 151 -17.09 6.02 -3.68
CA LEU A 151 -18.38 5.31 -3.74
C LEU A 151 -18.21 3.86 -4.21
N LEU A 152 -17.32 3.57 -5.14
CA LEU A 152 -16.99 2.19 -5.53
C LEU A 152 -16.41 1.41 -4.34
N CYS A 153 -15.49 2.01 -3.59
CA CYS A 153 -14.96 1.43 -2.35
C CYS A 153 -16.09 1.20 -1.32
N HIS A 154 -16.94 2.19 -1.10
CA HIS A 154 -18.10 2.09 -0.20
C HIS A 154 -19.01 0.92 -0.54
N LEU A 155 -19.34 0.72 -1.83
CA LEU A 155 -20.18 -0.38 -2.30
C LEU A 155 -19.58 -1.77 -2.04
N VAL A 156 -18.26 -1.87 -1.99
CA VAL A 156 -17.56 -3.10 -1.59
C VAL A 156 -17.67 -3.31 -0.10
N ILE A 157 -17.31 -2.31 0.71
CA ILE A 157 -17.24 -2.41 2.17
C ILE A 157 -18.61 -2.68 2.81
N ILE A 158 -19.68 -2.03 2.33
CA ILE A 158 -21.03 -2.19 2.86
C ILE A 158 -21.54 -3.63 2.75
N ARG A 159 -21.07 -4.38 1.73
CA ARG A 159 -21.43 -5.80 1.52
C ARG A 159 -20.78 -6.77 2.50
N GLY A 160 -19.87 -6.29 3.33
CA GLY A 160 -19.20 -7.07 4.37
C GLY A 160 -17.98 -7.86 3.90
N VAL A 161 -17.47 -8.69 4.82
CA VAL A 161 -16.18 -9.39 4.61
C VAL A 161 -16.27 -10.38 3.44
N GLN A 162 -17.24 -11.30 3.46
CA GLN A 162 -17.36 -12.35 2.43
C GLN A 162 -17.94 -11.82 1.12
N GLY A 163 -19.06 -11.09 1.19
CA GLY A 163 -19.79 -10.62 0.00
C GLY A 163 -19.16 -9.40 -0.67
N GLY A 164 -18.37 -8.63 0.06
CA GLY A 164 -17.66 -7.44 -0.41
C GLY A 164 -16.17 -7.70 -0.53
N ILE A 165 -15.41 -7.62 0.55
CA ILE A 165 -13.94 -7.65 0.57
C ILE A 165 -13.38 -8.91 -0.10
N GLU A 166 -13.78 -10.10 0.34
CA GLU A 166 -13.25 -11.36 -0.20
C GLU A 166 -13.63 -11.55 -1.67
N ARG A 167 -14.89 -11.27 -2.03
CA ARG A 167 -15.36 -11.43 -3.41
C ARG A 167 -14.67 -10.45 -4.37
N SER A 168 -14.52 -9.19 -3.98
CA SER A 168 -13.81 -8.20 -4.80
C SER A 168 -12.34 -8.55 -4.94
N SER A 169 -11.65 -8.95 -3.85
CA SER A 169 -10.24 -9.34 -3.91
C SER A 169 -10.01 -10.58 -4.78
N LYS A 170 -10.92 -11.56 -4.75
CA LYS A 170 -10.87 -12.74 -5.63
C LYS A 170 -11.03 -12.43 -7.12
N LEU A 171 -11.65 -11.30 -7.46
CA LEU A 171 -11.79 -10.83 -8.84
C LEU A 171 -10.64 -9.89 -9.22
N MET A 172 -10.39 -8.87 -8.40
CA MET A 172 -9.48 -7.78 -8.74
C MET A 172 -8.01 -8.21 -8.71
N MET A 173 -7.58 -9.03 -7.73
CA MET A 173 -6.19 -9.45 -7.62
C MET A 173 -5.71 -10.34 -8.78
N PRO A 174 -6.42 -11.42 -9.20
CA PRO A 174 -6.02 -12.18 -10.37
C PRO A 174 -6.03 -11.34 -11.65
N LEU A 175 -7.02 -10.45 -11.81
CA LEU A 175 -7.08 -9.56 -12.97
C LEU A 175 -5.87 -8.60 -12.99
N LEU A 176 -5.51 -8.01 -11.86
CA LEU A 176 -4.34 -7.17 -11.70
C LEU A 176 -3.06 -7.94 -12.07
N LEU A 177 -2.88 -9.15 -11.55
CA LEU A 177 -1.73 -9.99 -11.86
C LEU A 177 -1.65 -10.37 -13.34
N LEU A 178 -2.80 -10.63 -13.99
CA LEU A 178 -2.86 -10.89 -15.41
C LEU A 178 -2.45 -9.67 -16.24
N ILE A 179 -3.01 -8.50 -15.91
CA ILE A 179 -2.72 -7.24 -16.60
C ILE A 179 -1.24 -6.89 -16.47
N ILE A 180 -0.68 -6.94 -15.25
CA ILE A 180 0.74 -6.60 -15.05
C ILE A 180 1.65 -7.57 -15.80
N ALA A 181 1.36 -8.88 -15.81
CA ALA A 181 2.12 -9.86 -16.57
C ALA A 181 2.07 -9.58 -18.07
N MET A 182 0.91 -9.23 -18.61
CA MET A 182 0.74 -8.84 -20.01
C MET A 182 1.52 -7.57 -20.33
N LEU A 183 1.45 -6.54 -19.49
CA LEU A 183 2.19 -5.28 -19.70
C LEU A 183 3.71 -5.49 -19.67
N VAL A 184 4.22 -6.37 -18.80
CA VAL A 184 5.64 -6.76 -18.78
C VAL A 184 6.05 -7.39 -20.10
N VAL A 185 5.26 -8.29 -20.65
CA VAL A 185 5.56 -8.91 -21.97
C VAL A 185 5.60 -7.85 -23.08
N PHE A 186 4.65 -6.92 -23.09
CA PHE A 186 4.65 -5.83 -24.07
C PHE A 186 5.78 -4.83 -23.89
N SER A 187 6.23 -4.58 -22.63
CA SER A 187 7.33 -3.65 -22.37
C SER A 187 8.67 -4.11 -22.99
N PHE A 188 8.85 -5.40 -23.21
CA PHE A 188 10.05 -5.93 -23.86
C PHE A 188 10.15 -5.55 -25.36
N SER A 189 9.07 -5.10 -25.97
CA SER A 189 9.09 -4.56 -27.34
C SER A 189 9.46 -3.08 -27.43
N MET A 190 9.58 -2.39 -26.29
CA MET A 190 9.97 -0.99 -26.25
C MET A 190 11.46 -0.81 -26.62
N PRO A 191 11.84 0.32 -27.26
CA PRO A 191 13.24 0.59 -27.65
C PRO A 191 14.23 0.52 -26.49
N GLY A 192 13.86 1.07 -25.32
CA GLY A 192 14.68 1.09 -24.08
C GLY A 192 14.67 -0.20 -23.26
N SER A 193 14.13 -1.30 -23.79
CA SER A 193 13.98 -2.54 -23.02
C SER A 193 15.29 -3.14 -22.55
N ARG A 194 16.33 -3.10 -23.40
CA ARG A 194 17.65 -3.66 -23.06
C ARG A 194 18.32 -2.90 -21.93
N GLU A 195 18.30 -1.58 -21.98
CA GLU A 195 18.86 -0.68 -20.97
C GLU A 195 18.08 -0.82 -19.65
N GLY A 196 16.76 -0.80 -19.72
CA GLY A 196 15.87 -0.98 -18.55
C GLY A 196 16.07 -2.31 -17.86
N LEU A 197 16.16 -3.42 -18.63
CA LEU A 197 16.44 -4.74 -18.09
C LEU A 197 17.84 -4.83 -17.47
N THR A 198 18.85 -4.23 -18.11
CA THR A 198 20.21 -4.20 -17.57
C THR A 198 20.25 -3.45 -16.24
N PHE A 199 19.56 -2.33 -16.14
CA PHE A 199 19.45 -1.54 -14.92
C PHE A 199 18.79 -2.32 -13.76
N LEU A 200 17.74 -3.10 -14.06
CA LEU A 200 17.00 -3.88 -13.06
C LEU A 200 17.68 -5.20 -12.66
N LEU A 201 18.52 -5.77 -13.51
CA LEU A 201 19.07 -7.12 -13.31
C LEU A 201 20.56 -7.14 -12.99
N LYS A 202 21.31 -6.06 -13.32
CA LYS A 202 22.75 -5.98 -13.08
C LYS A 202 23.02 -5.11 -11.84
N PRO A 203 23.30 -5.70 -10.67
CA PRO A 203 23.53 -4.92 -9.46
C PRO A 203 24.89 -4.19 -9.51
N ASP A 204 24.85 -2.90 -9.19
CA ASP A 204 26.02 -2.08 -8.95
C ASP A 204 26.12 -1.77 -7.45
N LEU A 205 26.88 -2.58 -6.72
CA LEU A 205 27.01 -2.44 -5.27
C LEU A 205 27.73 -1.14 -4.85
N SER A 206 28.42 -0.46 -5.75
CA SER A 206 29.05 0.83 -5.46
C SER A 206 28.03 1.94 -5.17
N LYS A 207 26.79 1.77 -5.63
CA LYS A 207 25.67 2.69 -5.40
C LYS A 207 24.97 2.49 -4.04
N LEU A 208 25.30 1.45 -3.29
CA LEU A 208 24.73 1.19 -1.98
C LEU A 208 25.29 2.16 -0.92
N THR A 209 24.64 3.28 -0.78
CA THR A 209 24.88 4.25 0.31
C THR A 209 23.98 3.96 1.51
N SER A 210 24.27 4.53 2.68
CA SER A 210 23.38 4.46 3.84
C SER A 210 21.98 5.02 3.54
N SER A 211 21.92 6.06 2.69
CA SER A 211 20.65 6.63 2.23
C SER A 211 19.83 5.62 1.42
N VAL A 212 20.44 4.91 0.48
CA VAL A 212 19.76 3.88 -0.33
C VAL A 212 19.26 2.72 0.53
N ILE A 213 20.03 2.28 1.52
CA ILE A 213 19.62 1.23 2.45
C ILE A 213 18.40 1.69 3.27
N LEU A 214 18.41 2.91 3.83
CA LEU A 214 17.28 3.44 4.60
C LEU A 214 16.04 3.63 3.72
N SER A 215 16.21 4.06 2.45
CA SER A 215 15.12 4.17 1.49
C SER A 215 14.51 2.80 1.19
N ALA A 216 15.33 1.78 0.93
CA ALA A 216 14.85 0.41 0.70
C ALA A 216 14.11 -0.18 1.92
N MET A 217 14.59 0.11 3.13
CA MET A 217 13.90 -0.26 4.38
C MET A 217 12.54 0.44 4.49
N GLY A 218 12.48 1.75 4.23
CA GLY A 218 11.25 2.54 4.23
C GLY A 218 10.25 2.02 3.20
N GLN A 219 10.71 1.73 1.99
CA GLN A 219 9.87 1.17 0.92
C GLN A 219 9.31 -0.21 1.29
N ALA A 220 10.11 -1.11 1.89
CA ALA A 220 9.64 -2.43 2.32
C ALA A 220 8.56 -2.33 3.41
N PHE A 221 8.68 -1.36 4.30
CA PHE A 221 7.72 -1.10 5.35
C PHE A 221 6.40 -0.55 4.80
N PHE A 222 6.48 0.42 3.89
CA PHE A 222 5.33 1.05 3.26
C PHE A 222 4.55 0.08 2.36
N SER A 223 5.25 -0.68 1.50
CA SER A 223 4.66 -1.60 0.52
C SER A 223 3.77 -2.66 1.17
N LEU A 224 4.18 -3.22 2.29
CA LEU A 224 3.46 -4.31 2.97
C LEU A 224 2.26 -3.85 3.82
N SER A 225 1.87 -2.57 3.79
CA SER A 225 0.76 -2.00 4.57
C SER A 225 0.85 -2.29 6.08
N ILE A 226 2.06 -2.25 6.63
CA ILE A 226 2.33 -2.53 8.05
C ILE A 226 1.97 -1.31 8.90
N ALA A 227 1.51 -1.57 10.12
CA ALA A 227 1.16 -0.57 11.13
C ALA A 227 -0.08 0.31 10.81
N MET A 228 -0.78 0.03 9.73
CA MET A 228 -2.05 0.71 9.39
C MET A 228 -3.27 0.09 10.07
N GLY A 229 -3.12 -1.00 10.86
CA GLY A 229 -4.24 -1.74 11.41
C GLY A 229 -5.01 -2.61 10.41
N CYS A 230 -4.70 -2.53 9.11
CA CYS A 230 -5.35 -3.32 8.05
C CYS A 230 -5.09 -4.81 8.23
N LEU A 231 -3.84 -5.19 8.39
CA LEU A 231 -3.44 -6.59 8.53
C LEU A 231 -3.98 -7.20 9.83
N CYS A 232 -3.94 -6.46 10.95
CA CYS A 232 -4.53 -6.87 12.20
C CYS A 232 -6.06 -7.04 12.09
N THR A 233 -6.77 -6.09 11.46
CA THR A 233 -8.20 -6.17 11.23
C THR A 233 -8.55 -7.36 10.33
N TYR A 234 -7.82 -7.57 9.23
CA TYR A 234 -8.06 -8.73 8.36
C TYR A 234 -7.77 -10.06 9.05
N ALA A 235 -6.69 -10.12 9.84
CA ALA A 235 -6.36 -11.31 10.60
C ALA A 235 -7.43 -11.68 11.63
N SER A 236 -8.18 -10.70 12.12
CA SER A 236 -9.31 -10.95 13.01
C SER A 236 -10.49 -11.68 12.34
N TYR A 237 -10.50 -11.72 11.01
CA TYR A 237 -11.44 -12.50 10.19
C TYR A 237 -10.86 -13.85 9.72
N PHE A 238 -9.61 -14.18 10.10
CA PHE A 238 -9.01 -15.46 9.73
C PHE A 238 -9.70 -16.60 10.48
N THR A 239 -9.72 -17.75 9.83
CA THR A 239 -10.11 -19.01 10.45
C THR A 239 -8.96 -19.56 11.29
N ASP A 240 -9.26 -20.38 12.29
CA ASP A 240 -8.25 -20.93 13.22
C ASP A 240 -7.21 -21.84 12.52
N ASP A 241 -7.56 -22.41 11.37
CA ASP A 241 -6.68 -23.25 10.55
C ASP A 241 -5.76 -22.47 9.59
N ALA A 242 -5.84 -21.12 9.57
CA ALA A 242 -4.99 -20.27 8.77
C ALA A 242 -3.54 -20.31 9.25
N ARG A 243 -2.60 -20.60 8.35
CA ARG A 243 -1.16 -20.69 8.67
C ARG A 243 -0.52 -19.31 8.54
N LEU A 244 -0.31 -18.60 9.66
CA LEU A 244 0.08 -17.17 9.64
C LEU A 244 1.38 -16.92 8.87
N VAL A 245 2.44 -17.68 9.15
CA VAL A 245 3.75 -17.52 8.50
C VAL A 245 3.65 -17.77 6.99
N LYS A 246 2.91 -18.83 6.58
CA LYS A 246 2.70 -19.14 5.16
C LYS A 246 1.87 -18.05 4.47
N THR A 247 0.82 -17.57 5.13
CA THR A 247 -0.01 -16.49 4.60
C THR A 247 0.80 -15.21 4.42
N ALA A 248 1.57 -14.80 5.44
CA ALA A 248 2.45 -13.62 5.36
C ALA A 248 3.49 -13.76 4.24
N GLY A 249 4.15 -14.93 4.13
CA GLY A 249 5.09 -15.20 3.05
C GLY A 249 4.46 -15.13 1.66
N SER A 250 3.22 -15.65 1.51
CA SER A 250 2.50 -15.55 0.24
C SER A 250 2.12 -14.11 -0.11
N VAL A 251 1.67 -13.32 0.87
CA VAL A 251 1.35 -11.90 0.70
C VAL A 251 2.60 -11.11 0.30
N ALA A 252 3.69 -11.26 1.05
CA ALA A 252 4.94 -10.57 0.74
C ALA A 252 5.52 -10.98 -0.62
N ALA A 253 5.41 -12.26 -1.01
CA ALA A 253 5.84 -12.73 -2.33
C ALA A 253 5.02 -12.11 -3.46
N ILE A 254 3.69 -12.03 -3.33
CA ILE A 254 2.82 -11.39 -4.32
C ILE A 254 3.15 -9.90 -4.42
N ASP A 255 3.24 -9.21 -3.29
CA ASP A 255 3.55 -7.78 -3.21
C ASP A 255 4.91 -7.45 -3.88
N THR A 256 5.96 -8.14 -3.47
CA THR A 256 7.31 -7.98 -4.03
C THR A 256 7.36 -8.30 -5.52
N THR A 257 6.64 -9.35 -5.96
CA THR A 257 6.55 -9.71 -7.39
C THR A 257 5.90 -8.58 -8.17
N VAL A 258 4.78 -8.03 -7.71
CA VAL A 258 4.09 -6.91 -8.38
C VAL A 258 5.00 -5.67 -8.42
N ALA A 259 5.69 -5.34 -7.33
CA ALA A 259 6.62 -4.23 -7.28
C ALA A 259 7.75 -4.38 -8.32
N ILE A 260 8.39 -5.55 -8.39
CA ILE A 260 9.46 -5.82 -9.37
C ILE A 260 8.90 -5.82 -10.81
N MET A 261 7.73 -6.40 -11.05
CA MET A 261 7.07 -6.38 -12.37
C MET A 261 6.74 -4.96 -12.81
N SER A 262 6.37 -4.07 -11.89
CA SER A 262 6.19 -2.65 -12.20
C SER A 262 7.48 -2.01 -12.69
N GLY A 263 8.62 -2.35 -12.10
CA GLY A 263 9.93 -1.93 -12.59
C GLY A 263 10.19 -2.40 -14.03
N PHE A 264 9.84 -3.66 -14.37
CA PHE A 264 9.95 -4.16 -15.73
C PHE A 264 9.05 -3.46 -16.75
N ILE A 265 8.01 -2.76 -16.32
CA ILE A 265 7.19 -1.90 -17.20
C ILE A 265 7.82 -0.52 -17.30
N MET A 266 8.18 0.06 -16.14
CA MET A 266 8.57 1.47 -16.03
C MET A 266 9.94 1.76 -16.65
N PHE A 267 10.97 0.93 -16.36
CA PHE A 267 12.31 1.22 -16.83
C PHE A 267 12.51 1.07 -18.35
N PRO A 268 11.97 0.02 -19.03
CA PRO A 268 11.94 0.01 -20.50
C PRO A 268 11.27 1.24 -21.09
N ALA A 269 10.19 1.72 -20.48
CA ALA A 269 9.48 2.90 -20.92
C ALA A 269 10.35 4.17 -20.74
N VAL A 270 10.89 4.38 -19.53
CA VAL A 270 11.74 5.55 -19.21
C VAL A 270 12.99 5.60 -20.11
N PHE A 271 13.69 4.48 -20.28
CA PHE A 271 14.88 4.43 -21.15
C PHE A 271 14.57 4.48 -22.66
N SER A 272 13.28 4.45 -23.06
CA SER A 272 12.88 4.68 -24.45
C SER A 272 12.87 6.15 -24.84
N VAL A 273 13.00 7.09 -23.88
CA VAL A 273 12.95 8.54 -24.09
C VAL A 273 14.16 9.21 -23.47
N GLU A 274 15.00 9.84 -24.27
CA GLU A 274 16.31 10.41 -23.85
C GLU A 274 16.23 11.53 -22.79
N ALA A 275 15.05 12.15 -22.60
CA ALA A 275 14.88 13.33 -21.74
C ALA A 275 14.23 13.04 -20.37
N VAL A 276 14.02 11.77 -20.02
CA VAL A 276 13.30 11.40 -18.78
C VAL A 276 14.28 10.85 -17.76
N THR A 277 14.39 11.54 -16.63
CA THR A 277 15.11 11.02 -15.46
C THR A 277 14.17 10.13 -14.64
N PRO A 278 14.66 9.01 -14.05
CA PRO A 278 13.84 8.07 -13.29
C PRO A 278 13.23 8.61 -11.99
N ASP A 279 13.54 9.83 -11.61
CA ASP A 279 13.32 10.42 -10.27
C ASP A 279 12.09 11.32 -10.11
N ALA A 280 11.08 11.19 -10.97
CA ALA A 280 9.98 12.16 -11.02
C ALA A 280 8.81 11.95 -10.00
N GLY A 281 8.93 11.11 -8.97
CA GLY A 281 7.89 10.91 -7.94
C GLY A 281 6.49 10.55 -8.51
N PRO A 282 5.37 11.07 -7.92
CA PRO A 282 4.03 10.87 -8.49
C PRO A 282 3.87 11.41 -9.91
N GLY A 283 4.65 12.43 -10.27
CA GLY A 283 4.72 12.97 -11.63
C GLY A 283 5.15 11.92 -12.66
N LEU A 284 5.93 10.91 -12.28
CA LEU A 284 6.30 9.82 -13.16
C LEU A 284 5.07 9.17 -13.82
N VAL A 285 4.04 8.88 -13.05
CA VAL A 285 2.84 8.17 -13.53
C VAL A 285 1.86 9.08 -14.29
N PHE A 286 1.69 10.31 -13.84
CA PHE A 286 0.65 11.20 -14.40
C PHE A 286 1.19 12.24 -15.39
N ILE A 287 2.49 12.50 -15.38
CA ILE A 287 3.13 13.45 -16.29
C ILE A 287 4.00 12.72 -17.32
N THR A 288 4.92 11.88 -16.85
CA THR A 288 5.94 11.27 -17.71
C THR A 288 5.41 10.11 -18.55
N LEU A 289 4.71 9.15 -17.93
CA LEU A 289 4.30 7.93 -18.63
C LEU A 289 3.29 8.14 -19.77
N PRO A 290 2.30 9.05 -19.69
CA PRO A 290 1.43 9.32 -20.84
C PRO A 290 2.22 9.70 -22.09
N HIS A 291 3.23 10.56 -21.91
CA HIS A 291 4.12 10.99 -23.00
C HIS A 291 5.03 9.84 -23.49
N VAL A 292 5.61 9.07 -22.56
CA VAL A 292 6.47 7.95 -22.90
C VAL A 292 5.74 6.87 -23.69
N PHE A 293 4.50 6.53 -23.34
CA PHE A 293 3.72 5.52 -24.05
C PHE A 293 3.38 5.97 -25.48
N SER A 294 3.09 7.26 -25.69
CA SER A 294 2.85 7.80 -27.02
C SER A 294 4.08 7.72 -27.93
N ILE A 295 5.28 7.92 -27.38
CA ILE A 295 6.54 7.83 -28.12
C ILE A 295 6.96 6.37 -28.33
N ALA A 296 6.97 5.56 -27.26
CA ALA A 296 7.44 4.19 -27.31
C ALA A 296 6.66 3.30 -28.31
N PHE A 297 5.38 3.61 -28.51
CA PHE A 297 4.49 2.91 -29.44
C PHE A 297 4.07 3.77 -30.65
N GLY A 298 4.77 4.87 -30.94
CA GLY A 298 4.40 5.82 -32.00
C GLY A 298 4.22 5.20 -33.39
N ASN A 299 4.93 4.09 -33.67
CA ASN A 299 4.79 3.35 -34.95
C ASN A 299 3.54 2.43 -34.96
N VAL A 300 2.88 2.19 -33.80
CA VAL A 300 1.69 1.33 -33.68
C VAL A 300 0.72 1.98 -32.68
N PRO A 301 0.00 3.05 -33.09
CA PRO A 301 -0.84 3.85 -32.16
C PRO A 301 -1.89 3.02 -31.40
N LEU A 302 -2.47 2.00 -32.03
CA LEU A 302 -3.44 1.11 -31.38
C LEU A 302 -2.81 0.34 -30.21
N LEU A 303 -1.54 -0.05 -30.31
CA LEU A 303 -0.82 -0.74 -29.22
C LEU A 303 -0.54 0.23 -28.07
N GLY A 304 -0.16 1.48 -28.38
CA GLY A 304 0.03 2.54 -27.37
C GLY A 304 -1.26 2.86 -26.61
N TRP A 305 -2.37 2.99 -27.35
CA TRP A 305 -3.70 3.16 -26.75
C TRP A 305 -4.05 2.00 -25.81
N PHE A 306 -3.95 0.75 -26.31
CA PHE A 306 -4.25 -0.45 -25.52
C PHE A 306 -3.38 -0.55 -24.27
N PHE A 307 -2.07 -0.28 -24.40
CA PHE A 307 -1.13 -0.31 -23.29
C PHE A 307 -1.49 0.73 -22.21
N SER A 308 -1.83 1.97 -22.63
CA SER A 308 -2.25 3.03 -21.73
C SER A 308 -3.54 2.67 -20.99
N VAL A 309 -4.55 2.15 -21.67
CA VAL A 309 -5.80 1.70 -21.04
C VAL A 309 -5.53 0.60 -20.01
N MET A 310 -4.74 -0.41 -20.36
CA MET A 310 -4.42 -1.49 -19.44
C MET A 310 -3.58 -1.03 -18.26
N PHE A 311 -2.65 -0.09 -18.47
CA PHE A 311 -1.82 0.47 -17.40
C PHE A 311 -2.66 1.26 -16.38
N TYR A 312 -3.52 2.18 -16.82
CA TYR A 312 -4.37 2.93 -15.90
C TYR A 312 -5.48 2.07 -15.26
N LEU A 313 -5.93 1.02 -15.95
CA LEU A 313 -6.80 0.01 -15.33
C LEU A 313 -6.07 -0.77 -14.23
N LEU A 314 -4.81 -1.16 -14.44
CA LEU A 314 -3.95 -1.76 -13.42
C LEU A 314 -3.84 -0.86 -12.19
N LEU A 315 -3.54 0.43 -12.40
CA LEU A 315 -3.43 1.41 -11.33
C LEU A 315 -4.73 1.58 -10.54
N LEU A 316 -5.86 1.65 -11.23
CA LEU A 316 -7.17 1.78 -10.58
C LEU A 316 -7.51 0.54 -9.75
N LEU A 317 -7.24 -0.67 -10.26
CA LEU A 317 -7.44 -1.91 -9.52
C LEU A 317 -6.56 -1.96 -8.27
N ALA A 318 -5.28 -1.58 -8.39
CA ALA A 318 -4.36 -1.49 -7.26
C ALA A 318 -4.82 -0.45 -6.23
N ALA A 319 -5.29 0.72 -6.68
CA ALA A 319 -5.84 1.75 -5.81
C ALA A 319 -7.09 1.26 -5.06
N LEU A 320 -8.04 0.66 -5.76
CA LEU A 320 -9.30 0.18 -5.17
C LEU A 320 -9.08 -0.96 -4.16
N THR A 321 -8.20 -1.93 -4.45
CA THR A 321 -7.90 -3.01 -3.49
C THR A 321 -7.31 -2.48 -2.20
N SER A 322 -6.39 -1.52 -2.29
CA SER A 322 -5.82 -0.85 -1.12
C SER A 322 -6.83 0.02 -0.39
N MET A 323 -7.66 0.81 -1.09
CA MET A 323 -8.72 1.62 -0.46
C MET A 323 -9.70 0.77 0.32
N VAL A 324 -10.11 -0.39 -0.21
CA VAL A 324 -11.00 -1.33 0.48
C VAL A 324 -10.36 -1.81 1.78
N SER A 325 -9.07 -2.11 1.78
CA SER A 325 -8.38 -2.58 2.98
C SER A 325 -8.17 -1.47 4.02
N ILE A 326 -7.84 -0.25 3.58
CA ILE A 326 -7.63 0.91 4.44
C ILE A 326 -8.96 1.43 5.03
N HIS A 327 -10.08 1.24 4.32
CA HIS A 327 -11.42 1.63 4.80
C HIS A 327 -11.94 0.69 5.90
N GLU A 328 -11.52 -0.58 5.92
CA GLU A 328 -12.06 -1.57 6.85
C GLU A 328 -11.69 -1.33 8.33
N PRO A 329 -10.45 -0.96 8.73
CA PRO A 329 -10.11 -0.74 10.14
C PRO A 329 -11.01 0.31 10.85
N PRO A 330 -11.21 1.53 10.34
CA PRO A 330 -12.11 2.48 10.95
C PRO A 330 -13.58 2.00 10.91
N THR A 331 -13.99 1.29 9.86
CA THR A 331 -15.36 0.71 9.78
C THR A 331 -15.55 -0.38 10.84
N ALA A 332 -14.61 -1.32 10.97
CA ALA A 332 -14.67 -2.38 11.98
C ALA A 332 -14.62 -1.81 13.40
N PHE A 333 -13.84 -0.76 13.62
CA PHE A 333 -13.80 -0.06 14.91
C PHE A 333 -15.17 0.55 15.26
N LEU A 334 -15.79 1.30 14.34
CA LEU A 334 -17.12 1.87 14.60
C LEU A 334 -18.21 0.81 14.82
N LEU A 335 -18.16 -0.25 14.02
CA LEU A 335 -19.11 -1.36 14.10
C LEU A 335 -19.02 -2.10 15.46
N GLU A 336 -17.80 -2.42 15.91
CA GLU A 336 -17.61 -3.27 17.09
C GLU A 336 -17.58 -2.47 18.39
N HIS A 337 -16.88 -1.33 18.39
CA HIS A 337 -16.70 -0.51 19.58
C HIS A 337 -18.00 0.23 19.95
N PHE A 338 -18.65 0.85 18.96
CA PHE A 338 -19.90 1.58 19.16
C PHE A 338 -21.16 0.76 18.86
N LYS A 339 -20.99 -0.51 18.46
CA LYS A 339 -22.09 -1.44 18.13
C LYS A 339 -23.01 -0.92 17.03
N LEU A 340 -22.47 -0.18 16.08
CA LEU A 340 -23.21 0.34 14.93
C LEU A 340 -23.49 -0.78 13.91
N SER A 341 -24.54 -0.63 13.10
CA SER A 341 -24.70 -1.52 11.95
C SER A 341 -23.65 -1.26 10.90
N ARG A 342 -23.28 -2.29 10.12
CA ARG A 342 -22.26 -2.15 9.09
C ARG A 342 -22.56 -1.05 8.06
N PRO A 343 -23.79 -0.92 7.53
CA PRO A 343 -24.10 0.20 6.64
C PRO A 343 -23.84 1.57 7.26
N VAL A 344 -24.25 1.77 8.51
CA VAL A 344 -24.07 3.03 9.23
C VAL A 344 -22.57 3.32 9.44
N ALA A 345 -21.81 2.35 9.95
CA ALA A 345 -20.37 2.51 10.17
C ALA A 345 -19.63 2.84 8.86
N THR A 346 -19.91 2.09 7.79
CA THR A 346 -19.31 2.33 6.45
C THR A 346 -19.67 3.73 5.94
N THR A 347 -20.93 4.15 6.05
CA THR A 347 -21.36 5.47 5.58
C THR A 347 -20.68 6.60 6.36
N ILE A 348 -20.57 6.49 7.68
CA ILE A 348 -19.88 7.49 8.51
C ILE A 348 -18.42 7.62 8.05
N VAL A 349 -17.68 6.51 7.91
CA VAL A 349 -16.28 6.56 7.47
C VAL A 349 -16.18 7.19 6.09
N THR A 350 -17.01 6.75 5.13
CA THR A 350 -17.03 7.29 3.77
C THR A 350 -17.29 8.80 3.73
N VAL A 351 -18.31 9.28 4.45
CA VAL A 351 -18.70 10.71 4.46
C VAL A 351 -17.58 11.54 5.11
N VAL A 352 -17.05 11.10 6.25
CA VAL A 352 -15.99 11.83 6.94
C VAL A 352 -14.72 11.87 6.09
N CYS A 353 -14.35 10.75 5.42
CA CYS A 353 -13.22 10.74 4.50
C CYS A 353 -13.45 11.63 3.28
N LEU A 354 -14.66 11.67 2.72
CA LEU A 354 -14.97 12.60 1.63
C LEU A 354 -14.84 14.06 2.06
N CYS A 355 -15.39 14.43 3.23
CA CYS A 355 -15.28 15.79 3.74
C CYS A 355 -13.82 16.25 3.90
N VAL A 356 -12.97 15.39 4.46
CA VAL A 356 -11.53 15.69 4.62
C VAL A 356 -10.82 15.59 3.28
N GLY A 357 -11.16 14.61 2.45
CA GLY A 357 -10.62 14.43 1.09
C GLY A 357 -10.87 15.64 0.18
N VAL A 358 -11.99 16.35 0.35
CA VAL A 358 -12.25 17.63 -0.34
C VAL A 358 -11.15 18.63 0.00
N LEU A 359 -10.73 18.78 1.27
CA LEU A 359 -9.66 19.69 1.65
C LEU A 359 -8.32 19.27 1.01
N CYS A 360 -8.02 17.96 1.04
CA CYS A 360 -6.84 17.41 0.38
C CYS A 360 -6.85 17.62 -1.13
N CYS A 361 -7.99 17.43 -1.77
CA CYS A 361 -8.16 17.63 -3.21
C CYS A 361 -7.96 19.09 -3.62
N LEU A 362 -8.59 20.02 -2.89
CA LEU A 362 -8.48 21.46 -3.16
C LEU A 362 -7.10 22.05 -2.85
N SER A 363 -6.22 21.29 -2.17
CA SER A 363 -4.83 21.69 -1.90
C SER A 363 -3.97 21.87 -3.16
N PHE A 364 -4.41 21.36 -4.30
CA PHE A 364 -3.74 21.53 -5.59
C PHE A 364 -4.29 22.72 -6.42
N GLY A 365 -5.35 23.35 -5.94
CA GLY A 365 -6.03 24.45 -6.62
C GLY A 365 -6.41 25.58 -5.66
N PRO A 366 -7.71 25.78 -5.32
CA PRO A 366 -8.17 26.94 -4.53
C PRO A 366 -7.55 27.05 -3.13
N LEU A 367 -7.07 25.96 -2.54
CA LEU A 367 -6.42 25.93 -1.21
C LEU A 367 -4.90 25.69 -1.30
N ALA A 368 -4.26 25.85 -2.45
CA ALA A 368 -2.82 25.63 -2.63
C ALA A 368 -1.94 26.48 -1.70
N ASP A 369 -2.37 27.70 -1.42
CA ASP A 369 -1.68 28.62 -0.52
C ASP A 369 -2.08 28.46 0.96
N CYS A 370 -3.12 27.66 1.23
CA CYS A 370 -3.59 27.39 2.59
C CYS A 370 -2.69 26.34 3.26
N ARG A 371 -1.84 26.78 4.19
CA ARG A 371 -0.88 25.93 4.90
C ARG A 371 -1.13 26.00 6.41
N PRO A 372 -2.23 25.40 6.90
CA PRO A 372 -2.69 25.61 8.27
C PRO A 372 -1.80 24.98 9.34
N LEU A 373 -1.02 23.94 9.00
CA LEU A 373 -0.24 23.16 9.96
C LEU A 373 1.18 22.91 9.39
N PHE A 374 2.19 23.26 10.16
CA PHE A 374 3.62 23.04 9.85
C PHE A 374 4.08 23.57 8.47
N GLY A 375 3.38 24.55 7.90
CA GLY A 375 3.69 25.07 6.57
C GLY A 375 3.33 24.12 5.40
N LEU A 376 2.59 23.05 5.67
CA LEU A 376 2.16 22.05 4.70
C LEU A 376 0.74 22.33 4.22
N THR A 377 0.43 21.96 2.98
CA THR A 377 -0.95 21.90 2.48
C THR A 377 -1.73 20.80 3.22
N PHE A 378 -3.05 20.75 3.06
CA PHE A 378 -3.82 19.66 3.69
C PHE A 378 -3.39 18.29 3.15
N PHE A 379 -3.18 18.15 1.86
CA PHE A 379 -2.71 16.90 1.27
C PHE A 379 -1.36 16.48 1.85
N ASP A 380 -0.38 17.37 1.80
CA ASP A 380 0.98 17.11 2.31
C ASP A 380 0.98 16.82 3.81
N PHE A 381 0.11 17.48 4.59
CA PHE A 381 -0.01 17.24 6.02
C PHE A 381 -0.52 15.82 6.32
N PHE A 382 -1.58 15.37 5.64
CA PHE A 382 -2.10 14.02 5.86
C PHE A 382 -1.10 12.95 5.41
N ASP A 383 -0.42 13.15 4.30
CA ASP A 383 0.66 12.26 3.83
C ASP A 383 1.84 12.25 4.81
N PHE A 384 2.36 13.40 5.18
CA PHE A 384 3.50 13.53 6.11
C PHE A 384 3.22 12.85 7.46
N VAL A 385 2.08 13.16 8.08
CA VAL A 385 1.75 12.62 9.40
C VAL A 385 1.54 11.10 9.34
N SER A 386 0.84 10.60 8.33
CA SER A 386 0.61 9.17 8.21
C SER A 386 1.86 8.41 7.80
N ALA A 387 2.55 8.82 6.74
CA ALA A 387 3.66 8.05 6.17
C ALA A 387 4.96 8.22 6.97
N LYS A 388 5.26 9.46 7.45
CA LYS A 388 6.53 9.75 8.11
C LYS A 388 6.49 9.68 9.64
N ILE A 389 5.30 9.75 10.25
CA ILE A 389 5.17 9.69 11.72
C ILE A 389 4.43 8.43 12.15
N PHE A 390 3.17 8.23 11.73
CA PHE A 390 2.32 7.18 12.28
C PHE A 390 2.78 5.78 11.89
N LEU A 391 3.18 5.55 10.64
CA LEU A 391 3.63 4.24 10.19
C LEU A 391 4.92 3.79 10.90
N PRO A 392 6.02 4.57 10.92
CA PRO A 392 7.23 4.14 11.61
C PRO A 392 7.00 3.96 13.12
N LEU A 393 6.29 4.90 13.76
CA LEU A 393 5.96 4.82 15.18
C LEU A 393 5.13 3.57 15.48
N GLY A 394 4.11 3.30 14.68
CA GLY A 394 3.29 2.10 14.79
C GLY A 394 4.10 0.82 14.67
N GLY A 395 5.02 0.74 13.71
CA GLY A 395 5.90 -0.42 13.53
C GLY A 395 6.83 -0.67 14.71
N ILE A 396 7.42 0.39 15.28
CA ILE A 396 8.22 0.31 16.50
C ILE A 396 7.36 -0.24 17.64
N ILE A 397 6.18 0.33 17.86
CA ILE A 397 5.31 -0.06 18.97
C ILE A 397 4.82 -1.51 18.80
N ILE A 398 4.43 -1.93 17.58
CA ILE A 398 4.04 -3.33 17.30
C ILE A 398 5.18 -4.29 17.62
N SER A 399 6.40 -4.00 17.16
CA SER A 399 7.56 -4.85 17.40
C SER A 399 7.89 -4.97 18.89
N LEU A 400 7.89 -3.84 19.62
CA LEU A 400 8.11 -3.83 21.06
C LEU A 400 6.97 -4.54 21.82
N PHE A 401 5.72 -4.36 21.39
CA PHE A 401 4.58 -5.01 22.02
C PHE A 401 4.66 -6.53 21.91
N VAL A 402 4.86 -7.08 20.71
CA VAL A 402 4.93 -8.53 20.51
C VAL A 402 6.24 -9.10 21.01
N GLY A 403 7.35 -8.37 20.89
CA GLY A 403 8.66 -8.82 21.34
C GLY A 403 8.84 -8.85 22.86
N TRP A 404 8.26 -7.88 23.59
CA TRP A 404 8.55 -7.72 25.03
C TRP A 404 7.33 -7.85 25.94
N ARG A 405 6.12 -7.46 25.48
CA ARG A 405 4.92 -7.37 26.33
C ARG A 405 3.96 -8.54 26.17
N LEU A 406 3.78 -9.00 24.92
CA LEU A 406 2.85 -10.10 24.63
C LEU A 406 3.40 -11.39 25.22
N ASP A 407 2.49 -12.19 25.82
CA ASP A 407 2.85 -13.48 26.37
C ASP A 407 3.47 -14.38 25.28
N ARG A 408 4.62 -14.99 25.61
CA ARG A 408 5.34 -15.85 24.69
C ARG A 408 4.51 -17.08 24.27
N ASP A 409 3.67 -17.59 25.17
CA ASP A 409 2.81 -18.74 24.87
C ASP A 409 1.76 -18.39 23.81
N ILE A 410 1.25 -17.17 23.81
CA ILE A 410 0.37 -16.66 22.74
C ILE A 410 1.14 -16.65 21.42
N VAL A 411 2.36 -16.09 21.40
CA VAL A 411 3.17 -16.02 20.17
C VAL A 411 3.45 -17.43 19.63
N VAL A 412 3.89 -18.34 20.49
CA VAL A 412 4.20 -19.73 20.12
C VAL A 412 2.94 -20.47 19.63
N SER A 413 1.82 -20.36 20.36
CA SER A 413 0.57 -21.01 19.97
C SER A 413 0.06 -20.54 18.62
N GLN A 414 0.17 -19.23 18.36
CA GLN A 414 -0.27 -18.66 17.09
C GLN A 414 0.67 -19.03 15.93
N LEU A 415 1.98 -19.03 16.13
CA LEU A 415 2.94 -19.47 15.11
C LEU A 415 2.76 -20.95 14.78
N THR A 416 2.67 -21.81 15.79
CA THR A 416 2.53 -23.26 15.63
C THR A 416 1.11 -23.73 15.31
N ASN A 417 0.17 -22.79 15.19
CA ASN A 417 -1.26 -23.09 15.00
C ASN A 417 -1.77 -24.06 16.07
N ASN A 418 -1.59 -23.67 17.35
CA ASN A 418 -1.91 -24.47 18.54
C ASN A 418 -1.22 -25.85 18.58
N GLY A 419 0.05 -25.90 18.15
CA GLY A 419 0.87 -27.10 18.13
C GLY A 419 0.65 -28.04 16.94
N SER A 420 -0.24 -27.68 15.99
CA SER A 420 -0.49 -28.49 14.79
C SER A 420 0.63 -28.38 13.74
N LEU A 421 1.48 -27.35 13.82
CA LEU A 421 2.60 -27.13 12.94
C LEU A 421 3.92 -27.26 13.70
N HIS A 422 4.82 -28.06 13.15
CA HIS A 422 6.19 -28.13 13.68
C HIS A 422 7.00 -26.94 13.18
N ILE A 423 7.29 -25.99 14.07
CA ILE A 423 8.18 -24.85 13.81
C ILE A 423 9.43 -25.01 14.68
N PRO A 424 10.64 -25.01 14.09
CA PRO A 424 11.87 -25.17 14.85
C PRO A 424 12.05 -24.06 15.90
N ALA A 425 12.59 -24.41 17.06
CA ALA A 425 12.79 -23.46 18.16
C ALA A 425 13.70 -22.28 17.78
N TRP A 426 14.70 -22.51 16.91
CA TRP A 426 15.56 -21.44 16.42
C TRP A 426 14.80 -20.39 15.62
N PHE A 427 13.76 -20.79 14.83
CA PHE A 427 12.94 -19.85 14.08
C PHE A 427 12.14 -18.92 15.01
N ILE A 428 11.53 -19.51 16.07
CA ILE A 428 10.80 -18.72 17.08
C ILE A 428 11.76 -17.77 17.81
N ALA A 429 12.96 -18.25 18.15
CA ALA A 429 13.98 -17.42 18.80
C ALA A 429 14.44 -16.26 17.89
N ALA A 430 14.68 -16.54 16.60
CA ALA A 430 15.04 -15.54 15.60
C ALA A 430 13.90 -14.50 15.41
N PHE A 431 12.66 -14.96 15.29
CA PHE A 431 11.48 -14.09 15.17
C PHE A 431 11.38 -13.12 16.36
N ILE A 432 11.51 -13.63 17.60
CA ILE A 432 11.47 -12.79 18.80
C ILE A 432 12.68 -11.85 18.86
N PHE A 433 13.88 -12.30 18.47
CA PHE A 433 15.08 -11.49 18.42
C PHE A 433 14.92 -10.30 17.44
N LEU A 434 14.40 -10.57 16.24
CA LEU A 434 14.13 -9.51 15.25
C LEU A 434 13.17 -8.46 15.82
N LEU A 435 12.08 -8.88 16.45
CA LEU A 435 11.08 -7.96 17.03
C LEU A 435 11.62 -7.19 18.24
N ARG A 436 12.50 -7.77 19.03
CA ARG A 436 13.04 -7.11 20.22
C ARG A 436 14.10 -6.08 19.91
N TRP A 437 14.95 -6.34 18.92
CA TRP A 437 16.18 -5.60 18.73
C TRP A 437 16.32 -5.00 17.33
N LEU A 438 16.32 -5.84 16.28
CA LEU A 438 16.63 -5.39 14.94
C LEU A 438 15.57 -4.41 14.42
N ILE A 439 14.30 -4.77 14.53
CA ILE A 439 13.20 -3.99 13.94
C ILE A 439 13.04 -2.63 14.62
N PRO A 440 13.00 -2.50 15.98
CA PRO A 440 12.92 -1.19 16.61
C PRO A 440 14.09 -0.26 16.25
N LEU A 441 15.31 -0.81 16.14
CA LEU A 441 16.49 -0.03 15.76
C LEU A 441 16.43 0.40 14.29
N ALA A 442 16.09 -0.53 13.40
CA ALA A 442 15.99 -0.28 11.97
C ALA A 442 14.89 0.75 11.63
N VAL A 443 13.68 0.53 12.15
CA VAL A 443 12.54 1.45 11.94
C VAL A 443 12.75 2.78 12.67
N GLY A 444 13.43 2.77 13.81
CA GLY A 444 13.88 3.97 14.51
C GLY A 444 14.82 4.83 13.67
N GLY A 445 15.77 4.20 12.97
CA GLY A 445 16.65 4.87 12.01
C GLY A 445 15.90 5.52 10.85
N ILE A 446 14.92 4.79 10.27
CA ILE A 446 14.03 5.34 9.24
C ILE A 446 13.27 6.55 9.79
N PHE A 447 12.68 6.41 10.97
CA PHE A 447 11.88 7.47 11.59
C PHE A 447 12.68 8.75 11.82
N ILE A 448 13.91 8.63 12.34
CA ILE A 448 14.80 9.78 12.59
C ILE A 448 15.18 10.48 11.26
N ARG A 449 15.46 9.69 10.20
CA ARG A 449 15.76 10.22 8.86
C ARG A 449 14.55 10.95 8.26
N GLU A 450 13.35 10.35 8.31
CA GLU A 450 12.14 10.95 7.74
C GLU A 450 11.76 12.28 8.44
N LEU A 451 12.19 12.46 9.69
CA LEU A 451 12.07 13.73 10.41
C LEU A 451 13.20 14.72 10.07
N GLY A 452 14.17 14.35 9.23
CA GLY A 452 15.29 15.21 8.84
C GLY A 452 16.29 15.48 9.96
N LEU A 453 16.41 14.57 10.94
CA LEU A 453 17.32 14.69 12.07
C LEU A 453 18.71 14.10 11.80
N ILE A 454 18.83 13.26 10.76
CA ILE A 454 20.09 12.69 10.22
C ILE A 454 20.03 12.63 8.70
#